data_4412afc7d701fdf8342be5f4d999f08d
#
_entry.id   4412afc7d701fdf8342be5f4d999f08d
#
_cell.length_a   1.000
_cell.length_b   1.000
_cell.length_c   1.000
_cell.angle_alpha   90.00
_cell.angle_beta   90.00
_cell.angle_gamma   90.00
#
_symmetry.space_group_name_H-M   'P 1'
#
loop_
_entity.id
_entity.type
_entity.pdbx_description
1 polymer ?
#
loop_
_entity_poly.entity_id
_entity_poly.type
_entity_poly.pdbx_seq_one_letter_code
_entity_poly.pdbx_strand_id
1 'polypeptide(L)'
;ISYEYDPLDTVKAKGWDFQEDWTSEQINKNDLQEMASGIFGYKGRVHLHICKPIKECDDTGKLAKLIQEEIINNYYLWPSNHTAVSILPKLNTNYLTMEVSAENQNSLSYFKDRISNLNSQQKEQLLMTYARPFFNKEKARLSPGP
;
A
#
# COMPACT_ATOMS: atom_id res chain seq x y z
N ILE A 1 -8.38 -8.18 0.37
CA ILE A 1 -8.97 -6.86 0.63
C ILE A 1 -7.99 -5.80 0.18
N SER A 2 -8.45 -4.80 -0.58
CA SER A 2 -7.67 -3.61 -0.89
C SER A 2 -8.43 -2.36 -0.42
N TYR A 3 -7.71 -1.44 0.22
CA TYR A 3 -8.20 -0.13 0.62
C TYR A 3 -7.71 0.94 -0.35
N GLU A 4 -8.53 1.95 -0.59
CA GLU A 4 -8.12 3.11 -1.37
C GLU A 4 -7.07 3.93 -0.63
N TYR A 5 -7.22 4.05 0.70
CA TYR A 5 -6.27 4.74 1.58
C TYR A 5 -5.92 3.88 2.80
N ASP A 6 -4.66 3.94 3.21
CA ASP A 6 -4.18 3.27 4.42
C ASP A 6 -4.18 4.27 5.58
N PRO A 7 -5.01 4.07 6.63
CA PRO A 7 -5.05 5.00 7.76
C PRO A 7 -3.73 5.10 8.53
N LEU A 8 -2.83 4.12 8.36
CA LEU A 8 -1.51 4.06 9.01
C LEU A 8 -0.36 4.45 8.08
N ASP A 9 -0.63 5.01 6.91
CA ASP A 9 0.39 5.31 5.90
C ASP A 9 1.52 6.22 6.41
N THR A 10 1.18 7.28 7.14
CA THR A 10 2.15 8.21 7.72
C THR A 10 2.94 7.60 8.88
N VAL A 11 2.31 6.73 9.68
CA VAL A 11 2.98 5.98 10.75
C VAL A 11 4.00 5.03 10.14
N LYS A 12 3.59 4.24 9.16
CA LYS A 12 4.46 3.32 8.42
C LYS A 12 5.61 4.04 7.72
N ALA A 13 5.36 5.23 7.15
CA ALA A 13 6.37 6.02 6.47
C ALA A 13 7.42 6.62 7.41
N LYS A 14 7.05 6.94 8.64
CA LYS A 14 8.00 7.38 9.67
C LYS A 14 8.88 6.26 10.20
N GLY A 15 8.52 5.04 9.88
CA GLY A 15 9.09 3.84 10.49
C GLY A 15 8.47 3.58 11.86
N TRP A 16 8.61 2.37 12.31
CA TRP A 16 8.36 2.03 13.71
C TRP A 16 9.54 2.62 14.49
N ASP A 17 9.38 3.85 14.98
CA ASP A 17 10.33 4.42 15.92
C ASP A 17 10.24 3.63 17.24
N PHE A 18 10.75 2.40 17.21
CA PHE A 18 11.14 1.72 18.43
C PHE A 18 12.29 2.53 19.02
N GLN A 19 11.94 3.47 19.86
CA GLN A 19 12.96 4.08 20.72
C GLN A 19 13.34 3.00 21.72
N GLU A 20 14.61 2.63 21.74
CA GLU A 20 15.16 1.62 22.67
C GLU A 20 14.81 1.92 24.13
N ASP A 21 14.46 3.18 24.43
CA ASP A 21 14.14 3.68 25.76
C ASP A 21 12.63 3.66 26.11
N TRP A 22 11.76 3.11 25.27
CA TRP A 22 10.33 3.08 25.56
C TRP A 22 10.00 2.12 26.70
N THR A 23 9.25 2.60 27.68
CA THR A 23 8.69 1.74 28.73
C THR A 23 7.58 0.84 28.15
N SER A 24 7.34 -0.31 28.78
CA SER A 24 6.24 -1.20 28.40
C SER A 24 4.87 -0.51 28.33
N GLU A 25 4.64 0.49 29.19
CA GLU A 25 3.40 1.28 29.19
C GLU A 25 3.30 2.19 27.96
N GLN A 26 4.40 2.80 27.52
CA GLN A 26 4.45 3.62 26.31
C GLN A 26 4.24 2.78 25.07
N ILE A 27 4.84 1.59 24.99
CA ILE A 27 4.64 0.63 23.90
C ILE A 27 3.16 0.24 23.82
N ASN A 28 2.56 -0.21 24.91
CA ASN A 28 1.16 -0.62 24.95
C ASN A 28 0.20 0.51 24.56
N LYS A 29 0.46 1.73 25.00
CA LYS A 29 -0.35 2.91 24.65
C LYS A 29 -0.26 3.23 23.16
N ASN A 30 0.93 3.13 22.57
CA ASN A 30 1.14 3.38 21.16
C ASN A 30 0.46 2.30 20.31
N ASP A 31 0.61 1.02 20.66
CA ASP A 31 -0.03 -0.10 19.99
C ASP A 31 -1.56 0.02 19.97
N LEU A 32 -2.16 0.38 21.11
CA LEU A 32 -3.61 0.63 21.19
C LEU A 32 -4.05 1.79 20.30
N GLN A 33 -3.28 2.86 20.25
CA GLN A 33 -3.58 4.02 19.41
C GLN A 33 -3.47 3.67 17.91
N GLU A 34 -2.46 2.89 17.54
CA GLU A 34 -2.30 2.40 16.17
C GLU A 34 -3.42 1.42 15.77
N MET A 35 -3.79 0.50 16.66
CA MET A 35 -4.93 -0.39 16.44
C MET A 35 -6.23 0.42 16.24
N ALA A 36 -6.50 1.39 17.10
CA ALA A 36 -7.66 2.26 16.99
C ALA A 36 -7.64 3.04 15.66
N SER A 37 -6.49 3.60 15.30
CA SER A 37 -6.32 4.31 14.02
C SER A 37 -6.52 3.37 12.82
N GLY A 38 -6.04 2.14 12.89
CA GLY A 38 -6.25 1.13 11.85
C GLY A 38 -7.71 0.71 11.70
N ILE A 39 -8.47 0.64 12.79
CA ILE A 39 -9.89 0.26 12.80
C ILE A 39 -10.77 1.42 12.34
N PHE A 40 -10.63 2.59 12.95
CA PHE A 40 -11.52 3.73 12.79
C PHE A 40 -11.05 4.75 11.74
N GLY A 41 -9.78 4.68 11.33
CA GLY A 41 -9.22 5.61 10.36
C GLY A 41 -9.85 5.52 8.98
N TYR A 42 -9.78 6.62 8.25
CA TYR A 42 -10.37 6.73 6.92
C TYR A 42 -9.66 5.81 5.92
N LYS A 43 -10.43 4.96 5.25
CA LYS A 43 -9.95 3.97 4.27
C LYS A 43 -10.38 4.28 2.83
N GLY A 44 -11.25 5.29 2.64
CA GLY A 44 -11.89 5.50 1.36
C GLY A 44 -12.77 4.32 0.97
N ARG A 45 -12.72 3.95 -0.30
CA ARG A 45 -13.41 2.77 -0.83
C ARG A 45 -12.66 1.49 -0.45
N VAL A 46 -13.41 0.42 -0.28
CA VAL A 46 -12.86 -0.91 0.08
C VAL A 46 -13.33 -1.93 -0.95
N HIS A 47 -12.38 -2.69 -1.49
CA HIS A 47 -12.68 -3.81 -2.37
C HIS A 47 -12.36 -5.13 -1.67
N LEU A 48 -13.35 -6.02 -1.64
CA LEU A 48 -13.21 -7.40 -1.15
C LEU A 48 -13.29 -8.36 -2.33
N HIS A 49 -12.23 -9.11 -2.55
CA HIS A 49 -12.21 -10.23 -3.49
C HIS A 49 -12.13 -11.55 -2.70
N ILE A 50 -13.02 -12.48 -3.04
CA ILE A 50 -13.03 -13.83 -2.46
C ILE A 50 -12.41 -14.76 -3.51
N CYS A 51 -11.20 -15.23 -3.21
CA CYS A 51 -10.46 -16.11 -4.08
C CYS A 51 -11.05 -17.53 -4.09
N LYS A 52 -10.69 -18.31 -5.10
CA LYS A 52 -11.05 -19.73 -5.15
C LYS A 52 -10.40 -20.49 -3.99
N PRO A 53 -11.08 -21.48 -3.37
CA PRO A 53 -10.48 -22.27 -2.33
C PRO A 53 -9.31 -23.11 -2.87
N ILE A 54 -8.19 -23.09 -2.18
CA ILE A 54 -7.06 -23.96 -2.44
C ILE A 54 -7.35 -25.29 -1.74
N LYS A 55 -7.53 -26.36 -2.52
CA LYS A 55 -8.03 -27.63 -1.97
C LYS A 55 -6.94 -28.47 -1.33
N GLU A 56 -5.79 -28.64 -1.97
CA GLU A 56 -4.70 -29.47 -1.45
C GLU A 56 -3.36 -28.93 -1.93
N CYS A 57 -2.42 -28.70 -1.03
CA CYS A 57 -1.05 -28.32 -1.36
C CYS A 57 -0.13 -28.72 -0.20
N ASP A 58 0.63 -29.79 -0.36
CA ASP A 58 1.52 -30.31 0.68
C ASP A 58 2.85 -29.54 0.77
N ASP A 59 3.16 -28.75 -0.25
CA ASP A 59 4.36 -27.90 -0.31
C ASP A 59 4.02 -26.46 0.09
N THR A 60 4.55 -26.04 1.25
CA THR A 60 4.33 -24.68 1.79
C THR A 60 4.88 -23.57 0.90
N GLY A 61 6.00 -23.82 0.20
CA GLY A 61 6.58 -22.86 -0.74
C GLY A 61 5.69 -22.65 -1.96
N LYS A 62 5.17 -23.74 -2.50
CA LYS A 62 4.21 -23.72 -3.62
C LYS A 62 2.91 -23.06 -3.20
N LEU A 63 2.41 -23.37 -2.00
CA LEU A 63 1.21 -22.74 -1.45
C LEU A 63 1.38 -21.23 -1.31
N ALA A 64 2.50 -20.77 -0.75
CA ALA A 64 2.79 -19.34 -0.61
C ALA A 64 2.82 -18.63 -1.97
N LYS A 65 3.42 -19.25 -2.99
CA LYS A 65 3.46 -18.71 -4.36
C LYS A 65 2.07 -18.61 -4.96
N LEU A 66 1.24 -19.64 -4.85
CA LEU A 66 -0.14 -19.63 -5.33
C LEU A 66 -0.97 -18.51 -4.68
N ILE A 67 -0.85 -18.35 -3.36
CA ILE A 67 -1.53 -17.28 -2.62
C ILE A 67 -1.03 -15.91 -3.11
N GLN A 68 0.26 -15.73 -3.28
CA GLN A 68 0.85 -14.47 -3.74
C GLN A 68 0.36 -14.11 -5.15
N GLU A 69 0.36 -15.07 -6.07
CA GLU A 69 -0.13 -14.89 -7.44
C GLU A 69 -1.62 -14.51 -7.45
N GLU A 70 -2.43 -15.19 -6.65
CA GLU A 70 -3.86 -14.92 -6.53
C GLU A 70 -4.11 -13.50 -5.98
N ILE A 71 -3.34 -13.07 -4.97
CA ILE A 71 -3.42 -11.71 -4.42
C ILE A 71 -3.03 -10.67 -5.49
N ILE A 72 -1.91 -10.86 -6.19
CA ILE A 72 -1.43 -9.89 -7.19
C ILE A 72 -2.44 -9.77 -8.34
N ASN A 73 -2.94 -10.89 -8.84
CA ASN A 73 -3.85 -10.90 -10.00
C ASN A 73 -5.20 -10.25 -9.67
N ASN A 74 -5.71 -10.44 -8.45
CA ASN A 74 -7.02 -9.98 -8.03
C ASN A 74 -7.00 -8.69 -7.20
N TYR A 75 -5.83 -8.10 -6.94
CA TYR A 75 -5.74 -6.83 -6.25
C TYR A 75 -6.41 -5.73 -7.07
N TYR A 76 -7.34 -5.01 -6.48
CA TYR A 76 -7.99 -3.86 -7.13
C TYR A 76 -7.08 -2.63 -7.02
N LEU A 77 -6.71 -2.04 -8.16
CA LEU A 77 -5.91 -0.81 -8.20
C LEU A 77 -6.82 0.40 -8.11
N TRP A 78 -6.61 1.19 -7.08
CA TRP A 78 -7.33 2.43 -6.82
C TRP A 78 -6.66 3.62 -7.53
N PRO A 79 -7.39 4.75 -7.73
CA PRO A 79 -6.78 6.01 -8.17
C PRO A 79 -5.58 6.43 -7.32
N SER A 80 -5.59 6.16 -6.02
CA SER A 80 -4.46 6.41 -5.12
C SER A 80 -3.19 5.66 -5.54
N ASN A 81 -3.29 4.41 -6.01
CA ASN A 81 -2.14 3.65 -6.50
C ASN A 81 -1.52 4.32 -7.74
N HIS A 82 -2.34 4.71 -8.70
CA HIS A 82 -1.90 5.39 -9.92
C HIS A 82 -1.32 6.79 -9.63
N THR A 83 -1.96 7.54 -8.74
CA THR A 83 -1.48 8.86 -8.32
C THR A 83 -0.12 8.76 -7.63
N ALA A 84 0.06 7.78 -6.73
CA ALA A 84 1.35 7.56 -6.07
C ALA A 84 2.47 7.27 -7.08
N VAL A 85 2.21 6.43 -8.09
CA VAL A 85 3.15 6.18 -9.21
C VAL A 85 3.51 7.48 -9.93
N SER A 86 2.55 8.35 -10.20
CA SER A 86 2.76 9.58 -10.96
C SER A 86 3.59 10.64 -10.23
N ILE A 87 3.60 10.62 -8.89
CA ILE A 87 4.33 11.62 -8.08
C ILE A 87 5.66 11.10 -7.52
N LEU A 88 5.98 9.83 -7.69
CA LEU A 88 7.28 9.27 -7.28
C LEU A 88 8.42 9.81 -8.18
N PRO A 89 9.38 10.56 -7.63
CA PRO A 89 10.32 11.34 -8.44
C PRO A 89 11.39 10.53 -9.19
N LYS A 90 11.55 9.25 -8.86
CA LYS A 90 12.60 8.37 -9.42
C LYS A 90 12.12 7.41 -10.51
N LEU A 91 10.86 7.51 -10.93
CA LEU A 91 10.32 6.59 -11.90
C LEU A 91 10.61 7.03 -13.31
N ASN A 92 11.08 6.07 -14.10
CA ASN A 92 11.29 6.24 -15.52
C ASN A 92 10.00 6.76 -16.19
N THR A 93 10.12 7.79 -17.00
CA THR A 93 9.05 8.57 -17.62
C THR A 93 7.98 7.77 -18.36
N ASN A 94 8.22 6.50 -18.66
CA ASN A 94 7.26 5.63 -19.35
C ASN A 94 5.96 5.34 -18.55
N TYR A 95 5.97 5.58 -17.24
CA TYR A 95 4.78 5.43 -16.38
C TYR A 95 4.06 6.75 -16.09
N LEU A 96 4.66 7.88 -16.50
CA LEU A 96 4.17 9.23 -16.18
C LEU A 96 3.13 9.77 -17.20
N THR A 97 2.81 9.03 -18.24
CA THR A 97 1.86 9.47 -19.29
C THR A 97 0.39 9.26 -18.91
N MET A 98 0.10 8.91 -17.67
CA MET A 98 -1.29 8.83 -17.22
C MET A 98 -1.84 10.24 -17.02
N GLU A 99 -2.76 10.65 -17.89
CA GLU A 99 -3.57 11.83 -17.67
C GLU A 99 -4.21 11.77 -16.27
N VAL A 100 -4.04 12.85 -15.51
CA VAL A 100 -4.64 12.97 -14.17
C VAL A 100 -6.14 13.09 -14.36
N SER A 101 -6.86 11.98 -14.27
CA SER A 101 -8.33 11.98 -14.30
C SER A 101 -8.90 12.73 -13.09
N ALA A 102 -10.16 13.14 -13.15
CA ALA A 102 -10.83 13.81 -12.04
C ALA A 102 -10.77 13.00 -10.72
N GLU A 103 -10.84 11.65 -10.82
CA GLU A 103 -10.67 10.76 -9.67
C GLU A 103 -9.26 10.82 -9.06
N ASN A 104 -8.24 11.04 -9.88
CA ASN A 104 -6.86 11.17 -9.43
C ASN A 104 -6.60 12.50 -8.71
N GLN A 105 -7.40 13.56 -8.97
CA GLN A 105 -7.26 14.83 -8.26
C GLN A 105 -7.57 14.72 -6.78
N ASN A 106 -8.58 13.94 -6.39
CA ASN A 106 -8.90 13.68 -4.99
C ASN A 106 -7.75 12.96 -4.28
N SER A 107 -7.16 11.95 -4.93
CA SER A 107 -6.00 11.25 -4.40
C SER A 107 -4.77 12.14 -4.33
N LEU A 108 -4.58 13.05 -5.29
CA LEU A 108 -3.50 14.02 -5.25
C LEU A 108 -3.63 14.99 -4.07
N SER A 109 -4.85 15.50 -3.80
CA SER A 109 -5.11 16.34 -2.63
C SER A 109 -4.83 15.59 -1.33
N TYR A 110 -5.32 14.35 -1.22
CA TYR A 110 -5.06 13.48 -0.08
C TYR A 110 -3.56 13.33 0.19
N PHE A 111 -2.77 13.01 -0.84
CA PHE A 111 -1.32 12.85 -0.67
C PHE A 111 -0.62 14.16 -0.30
N LYS A 112 -1.00 15.29 -0.90
CA LYS A 112 -0.42 16.60 -0.54
C LYS A 112 -0.55 16.87 0.95
N ASP A 113 -1.72 16.61 1.53
CA ASP A 113 -1.96 16.81 2.95
C ASP A 113 -1.14 15.84 3.80
N ARG A 114 -1.11 14.54 3.42
CA ARG A 114 -0.41 13.49 4.17
C ARG A 114 1.11 13.63 4.16
N ILE A 115 1.69 14.07 3.05
CA ILE A 115 3.16 14.20 2.91
C ILE A 115 3.71 15.56 3.38
N SER A 116 2.86 16.54 3.70
CA SER A 116 3.28 17.91 4.02
C SER A 116 4.33 17.97 5.14
N ASN A 117 4.16 17.15 6.16
CA ASN A 117 5.00 17.12 7.37
C ASN A 117 6.02 15.96 7.39
N LEU A 118 6.27 15.32 6.25
CA LEU A 118 7.23 14.22 6.11
C LEU A 118 8.53 14.72 5.47
N ASN A 119 9.67 14.14 5.86
CA ASN A 119 10.93 14.34 5.16
C ASN A 119 10.95 13.60 3.80
N SER A 120 11.96 13.83 2.98
CA SER A 120 12.03 13.28 1.61
C SER A 120 11.99 11.74 1.59
N GLN A 121 12.69 11.07 2.49
CA GLN A 121 12.71 9.61 2.59
C GLN A 121 11.33 9.05 3.01
N GLN A 122 10.70 9.68 3.99
CA GLN A 122 9.37 9.29 4.46
C GLN A 122 8.30 9.50 3.38
N LYS A 123 8.39 10.59 2.61
CA LYS A 123 7.52 10.84 1.44
C LYS A 123 7.63 9.72 0.40
N GLU A 124 8.86 9.36 0.04
CA GLU A 124 9.14 8.28 -0.90
C GLU A 124 8.57 6.95 -0.38
N GLN A 125 8.76 6.66 0.90
CA GLN A 125 8.29 5.42 1.53
C GLN A 125 6.76 5.32 1.56
N LEU A 126 6.08 6.44 1.91
CA LEU A 126 4.61 6.51 1.87
C LEU A 126 4.09 6.25 0.45
N LEU A 127 4.61 6.98 -0.53
CA LEU A 127 4.19 6.84 -1.92
C LEU A 127 4.50 5.45 -2.49
N MET A 128 5.65 4.86 -2.11
CA MET A 128 6.01 3.52 -2.53
C MET A 128 5.04 2.46 -1.98
N THR A 129 4.52 2.65 -0.76
CA THR A 129 3.51 1.74 -0.20
C THR A 129 2.27 1.66 -1.09
N TYR A 130 1.81 2.79 -1.61
CA TYR A 130 0.68 2.84 -2.54
C TYR A 130 1.05 2.41 -3.97
N ALA A 131 2.26 2.68 -4.43
CA ALA A 131 2.70 2.33 -5.79
C ALA A 131 3.03 0.85 -5.96
N ARG A 132 3.43 0.15 -4.89
CA ARG A 132 3.87 -1.25 -4.92
C ARG A 132 2.85 -2.21 -5.54
N PRO A 133 1.53 -2.15 -5.25
CA PRO A 133 0.56 -3.02 -5.91
C PRO A 133 0.51 -2.85 -7.43
N PHE A 134 0.68 -1.63 -7.92
CA PHE A 134 0.76 -1.34 -9.35
C PHE A 134 1.98 -2.03 -9.97
N PHE A 135 3.18 -1.85 -9.39
CA PHE A 135 4.40 -2.47 -9.90
C PHE A 135 4.34 -4.00 -9.86
N ASN A 136 3.76 -4.57 -8.81
CA ASN A 136 3.60 -6.01 -8.70
C ASN A 136 2.72 -6.57 -9.82
N LYS A 137 1.61 -5.89 -10.15
CA LYS A 137 0.75 -6.27 -11.28
C LYS A 137 1.46 -6.15 -12.62
N GLU A 138 2.17 -5.04 -12.85
CA GLU A 138 2.91 -4.85 -14.11
C GLU A 138 4.02 -5.91 -14.26
N LYS A 139 4.74 -6.21 -13.17
CA LYS A 139 5.75 -7.28 -13.17
C LYS A 139 5.13 -8.64 -13.51
N ALA A 140 4.01 -8.99 -12.90
CA ALA A 140 3.30 -10.24 -13.18
C ALA A 140 2.82 -10.32 -14.63
N ARG A 141 2.37 -9.22 -15.22
CA ARG A 141 1.94 -9.13 -16.62
C ARG A 141 3.10 -9.35 -17.60
N LEU A 142 4.30 -8.81 -17.27
CA LEU A 142 5.49 -8.90 -18.12
C LEU A 142 6.23 -10.24 -17.98
N SER A 143 6.00 -10.97 -16.92
CA SER A 143 6.60 -12.28 -16.64
C SER A 143 5.49 -13.28 -16.34
N PRO A 144 4.61 -13.59 -17.33
CA PRO A 144 3.63 -14.65 -17.14
C PRO A 144 4.41 -15.93 -16.82
N GLY A 145 4.07 -16.56 -15.69
CA GLY A 145 4.66 -17.83 -15.31
C GLY A 145 4.50 -18.88 -16.41
N PRO A 146 5.32 -19.91 -16.39
CA PRO A 146 5.27 -20.99 -17.38
C PRO A 146 3.93 -21.69 -17.41
#